data_ac74674216b2de05c6a78677528c6340
#
_entry.id   ac74674216b2de05c6a78677528c6340
#
_cell.length_a   1.000
_cell.length_b   1.000
_cell.length_c   1.000
_cell.angle_alpha   90.00
_cell.angle_beta   90.00
_cell.angle_gamma   90.00
#
_symmetry.space_group_name_H-M   'P 1'
#
loop_
_entity.id
_entity.type
_entity.pdbx_description
1 polymer ?
#
loop_
_entity_poly.entity_id
_entity_poly.type
_entity_poly.pdbx_seq_one_letter_code
_entity_poly.pdbx_strand_id
1 'polypeptide(L)'
;MVGTLVRQLTKNATVDEIKAAGLGAYYTDHGLDVYPQSAAGIPFDANALACKGDPIANLQEDLSAEQKARATYEKLIDLCKDDPAVIDVLKYLRAREIVHFQRFGEALRNVQDKIAERRCYLKGESIQS
;
A
#
# COMPACT_ATOMS: atom_id res chain seq x y z
N MET A 1 10.49 -3.92 -0.64
CA MET A 1 10.73 -4.40 -2.01
C MET A 1 10.75 -3.26 -3.03
N VAL A 2 9.65 -2.48 -3.21
CA VAL A 2 9.63 -1.37 -4.19
C VAL A 2 10.78 -0.36 -3.96
N GLY A 3 10.98 0.11 -2.73
CA GLY A 3 12.08 1.02 -2.43
C GLY A 3 13.47 0.44 -2.73
N THR A 4 13.66 -0.86 -2.53
CA THR A 4 14.92 -1.54 -2.90
C THR A 4 15.10 -1.59 -4.41
N LEU A 5 14.02 -1.88 -5.15
CA LEU A 5 14.02 -1.87 -6.62
C LEU A 5 14.36 -0.48 -7.16
N VAL A 6 13.69 0.56 -6.66
CA VAL A 6 13.97 1.95 -7.03
C VAL A 6 15.42 2.32 -6.77
N ARG A 7 15.95 1.97 -5.56
CA ARG A 7 17.35 2.21 -5.23
C ARG A 7 18.31 1.47 -6.18
N GLN A 8 18.03 0.23 -6.54
CA GLN A 8 18.87 -0.52 -7.47
C GLN A 8 18.90 0.11 -8.88
N LEU A 9 17.75 0.56 -9.36
CA LEU A 9 17.63 1.20 -10.66
C LEU A 9 18.28 2.60 -10.72
N THR A 10 18.34 3.30 -9.59
CA THR A 10 18.84 4.69 -9.53
C THR A 10 20.17 4.84 -8.79
N LYS A 11 20.78 3.74 -8.38
CA LYS A 11 21.96 3.71 -7.48
C LYS A 11 23.12 4.61 -7.87
N ASN A 12 23.36 4.79 -9.16
CA ASN A 12 24.47 5.58 -9.68
C ASN A 12 23.99 6.80 -10.46
N ALA A 13 22.69 7.07 -10.45
CA ALA A 13 22.15 8.22 -11.16
C ALA A 13 22.48 9.52 -10.42
N THR A 14 22.97 10.49 -11.15
CA THR A 14 23.16 11.86 -10.67
C THR A 14 21.82 12.60 -10.58
N VAL A 15 21.79 13.69 -9.82
CA VAL A 15 20.60 14.57 -9.75
C VAL A 15 20.19 15.07 -11.13
N ASP A 16 21.16 15.40 -11.99
CA ASP A 16 20.89 15.90 -13.33
C ASP A 16 20.29 14.81 -14.24
N GLU A 17 20.75 13.57 -14.13
CA GLU A 17 20.16 12.43 -14.85
C GLU A 17 18.73 12.15 -14.39
N ILE A 18 18.45 12.20 -13.08
CA ILE A 18 17.10 12.07 -12.54
C ILE A 18 16.17 13.17 -13.07
N LYS A 19 16.64 14.40 -13.09
CA LYS A 19 15.90 15.54 -13.65
C LYS A 19 15.68 15.40 -15.16
N ALA A 20 16.71 15.03 -15.92
CA ALA A 20 16.64 14.83 -17.36
C ALA A 20 15.67 13.69 -17.75
N ALA A 21 15.55 12.65 -16.90
CA ALA A 21 14.57 11.59 -17.07
C ALA A 21 13.12 12.00 -16.71
N GLY A 22 12.88 13.26 -16.31
CA GLY A 22 11.56 13.74 -15.90
C GLY A 22 11.11 13.28 -14.51
N LEU A 23 12.02 12.71 -13.73
CA LEU A 23 11.72 12.13 -12.42
C LEU A 23 11.95 13.08 -11.23
N GLY A 24 12.37 14.31 -11.48
CA GLY A 24 12.72 15.29 -10.44
C GLY A 24 11.59 15.56 -9.45
N ALA A 25 10.32 15.49 -9.89
CA ALA A 25 9.17 15.70 -9.02
C ALA A 25 9.02 14.62 -7.92
N TYR A 26 9.64 13.44 -8.07
CA TYR A 26 9.53 12.32 -7.14
C TYR A 26 10.71 12.24 -6.16
N TYR A 27 11.62 13.22 -6.21
CA TYR A 27 12.79 13.24 -5.33
C TYR A 27 12.97 14.61 -4.69
N THR A 28 13.35 14.62 -3.42
CA THR A 28 13.81 15.80 -2.71
C THR A 28 15.32 15.84 -2.75
N ASP A 29 15.88 16.95 -3.25
CA ASP A 29 17.32 17.20 -3.30
C ASP A 29 17.77 17.93 -2.02
N HIS A 30 18.67 17.30 -1.26
CA HIS A 30 19.26 17.87 -0.06
C HIS A 30 20.70 18.36 -0.29
N GLY A 31 21.14 18.47 -1.55
CA GLY A 31 22.48 18.92 -1.92
C GLY A 31 23.57 17.85 -1.84
N LEU A 32 23.42 16.86 -0.96
CA LEU A 32 24.34 15.74 -0.81
C LEU A 32 23.75 14.41 -1.27
N ASP A 33 22.43 14.31 -1.26
CA ASP A 33 21.70 13.11 -1.68
C ASP A 33 20.27 13.47 -2.06
N VAL A 34 19.59 12.58 -2.75
CA VAL A 34 18.17 12.70 -3.13
C VAL A 34 17.35 11.62 -2.45
N TYR A 35 16.17 11.98 -1.96
CA TYR A 35 15.26 11.09 -1.27
C TYR A 35 13.91 11.03 -2.00
N PRO A 36 13.28 9.83 -2.14
CA PRO A 36 11.95 9.69 -2.73
C PRO A 36 10.90 10.52 -1.98
N GLN A 37 10.00 11.15 -2.73
CA GLN A 37 8.83 11.85 -2.21
C GLN A 37 7.61 11.51 -3.05
N SER A 38 6.39 11.82 -2.56
CA SER A 38 5.18 11.72 -3.36
C SER A 38 5.20 12.70 -4.52
N ALA A 39 4.39 12.46 -5.57
CA ALA A 39 4.25 13.38 -6.71
C ALA A 39 3.78 14.79 -6.30
N ALA A 40 3.12 14.92 -5.15
CA ALA A 40 2.71 16.20 -4.56
C ALA A 40 3.83 16.89 -3.74
N GLY A 41 5.03 16.32 -3.69
CA GLY A 41 6.16 16.86 -2.93
C GLY A 41 6.06 16.66 -1.42
N ILE A 42 5.20 15.72 -0.96
CA ILE A 42 4.97 15.48 0.46
C ILE A 42 5.83 14.28 0.90
N PRO A 43 6.72 14.44 1.89
CA PRO A 43 7.44 13.33 2.49
C PRO A 43 6.47 12.45 3.29
N PHE A 44 6.92 11.27 3.73
CA PHE A 44 6.12 10.45 4.64
C PHE A 44 5.82 11.20 5.94
N ASP A 45 4.54 11.34 6.26
CA ASP A 45 4.06 11.98 7.47
C ASP A 45 2.95 11.13 8.10
N ALA A 46 3.14 10.73 9.36
CA ALA A 46 2.16 9.96 10.11
C ALA A 46 0.81 10.70 10.28
N ASN A 47 0.79 12.03 10.22
CA ASN A 47 -0.44 12.82 10.27
C ASN A 47 -1.36 12.61 9.05
N ALA A 48 -0.80 12.08 7.95
CA ALA A 48 -1.59 11.75 6.76
C ALA A 48 -2.32 10.40 6.85
N LEU A 49 -2.10 9.61 7.91
CA LEU A 49 -2.77 8.34 8.10
C LEU A 49 -4.26 8.55 8.39
N ALA A 50 -5.11 8.02 7.53
CA ALA A 50 -6.57 8.14 7.62
C ALA A 50 -7.18 7.12 8.59
N CYS A 51 -6.77 7.16 9.87
CA CYS A 51 -7.31 6.31 10.91
C CYS A 51 -8.47 7.00 11.63
N LYS A 52 -9.62 6.32 11.75
CA LYS A 52 -10.83 6.87 12.40
C LYS A 52 -11.09 6.29 13.81
N GLY A 53 -10.27 5.34 14.28
CA GLY A 53 -10.55 4.63 15.53
C GLY A 53 -11.73 3.65 15.46
N ASP A 54 -12.36 3.50 14.30
CA ASP A 54 -13.39 2.50 14.02
C ASP A 54 -12.77 1.34 13.23
N PRO A 55 -12.69 0.14 13.81
CA PRO A 55 -12.03 -0.99 13.16
C PRO A 55 -12.77 -1.45 11.90
N ILE A 56 -14.09 -1.29 11.81
CA ILE A 56 -14.85 -1.64 10.60
C ILE A 56 -14.50 -0.68 9.47
N ALA A 57 -14.53 0.63 9.73
CA ALA A 57 -14.19 1.64 8.75
C ALA A 57 -12.74 1.48 8.25
N ASN A 58 -11.79 1.29 9.16
CA ASN A 58 -10.38 1.10 8.80
C ASN A 58 -10.17 -0.16 7.94
N LEU A 59 -10.77 -1.30 8.30
CA LEU A 59 -10.65 -2.54 7.52
C LEU A 59 -11.32 -2.47 6.14
N GLN A 60 -12.39 -1.70 6.00
CA GLN A 60 -13.02 -1.42 4.70
C GLN A 60 -12.09 -0.59 3.80
N GLU A 61 -11.42 0.40 4.35
CA GLU A 61 -10.41 1.18 3.61
C GLU A 61 -9.20 0.33 3.22
N ASP A 62 -8.71 -0.53 4.13
CA ASP A 62 -7.63 -1.48 3.83
C ASP A 62 -7.99 -2.40 2.66
N LEU A 63 -9.19 -2.99 2.66
CA LEU A 63 -9.67 -3.82 1.55
C LEU A 63 -9.70 -3.04 0.22
N SER A 64 -10.16 -1.80 0.24
CA SER A 64 -10.15 -0.92 -0.94
C SER A 64 -8.73 -0.59 -1.39
N ALA A 65 -7.82 -0.34 -0.45
CA ALA A 65 -6.41 -0.03 -0.74
C ALA A 65 -5.70 -1.21 -1.42
N GLU A 66 -5.91 -2.44 -0.93
CA GLU A 66 -5.34 -3.65 -1.53
C GLU A 66 -5.83 -3.88 -2.98
N GLN A 67 -7.11 -3.61 -3.26
CA GLN A 67 -7.65 -3.71 -4.62
C GLN A 67 -7.07 -2.64 -5.54
N LYS A 68 -6.87 -1.42 -5.05
CA LYS A 68 -6.23 -0.34 -5.82
C LYS A 68 -4.77 -0.68 -6.11
N ALA A 69 -4.04 -1.20 -5.12
CA ALA A 69 -2.66 -1.64 -5.29
C ALA A 69 -2.54 -2.75 -6.33
N ARG A 70 -3.39 -3.77 -6.26
CA ARG A 70 -3.44 -4.86 -7.26
C ARG A 70 -3.65 -4.32 -8.68
N ALA A 71 -4.63 -3.43 -8.86
CA ALA A 71 -4.90 -2.83 -10.16
C ALA A 71 -3.74 -1.96 -10.66
N THR A 72 -3.04 -1.28 -9.75
CA THR A 72 -1.84 -0.50 -10.08
C THR A 72 -0.70 -1.41 -10.55
N TYR A 73 -0.44 -2.52 -9.84
CA TYR A 73 0.59 -3.48 -10.28
C TYR A 73 0.27 -4.11 -11.63
N GLU A 74 -0.99 -4.40 -11.94
CA GLU A 74 -1.37 -4.89 -13.28
C GLU A 74 -1.00 -3.89 -14.38
N LYS A 75 -1.31 -2.61 -14.18
CA LYS A 75 -0.92 -1.56 -15.13
C LYS A 75 0.59 -1.39 -15.26
N LEU A 76 1.32 -1.44 -14.14
CA LEU A 76 2.77 -1.33 -14.16
C LEU A 76 3.42 -2.52 -14.89
N ILE A 77 2.92 -3.73 -14.71
CA ILE A 77 3.37 -4.92 -15.46
C ILE A 77 3.18 -4.72 -16.96
N ASP A 78 2.04 -4.16 -17.37
CA ASP A 78 1.78 -3.88 -18.78
C ASP A 78 2.70 -2.81 -19.37
N LEU A 79 3.11 -1.83 -18.57
CA LEU A 79 4.02 -0.77 -19.00
C LEU A 79 5.48 -1.23 -19.06
N CYS A 80 5.87 -2.21 -18.24
CA CYS A 80 7.26 -2.67 -18.10
C CYS A 80 7.55 -3.94 -18.93
N LYS A 81 6.86 -4.17 -20.05
CA LYS A 81 6.92 -5.42 -20.84
C LYS A 81 8.33 -5.85 -21.25
N ASP A 82 9.22 -4.91 -21.37
CA ASP A 82 10.60 -5.14 -21.87
C ASP A 82 11.62 -5.32 -20.73
N ASP A 83 11.20 -5.32 -19.47
CA ASP A 83 12.08 -5.50 -18.31
C ASP A 83 11.62 -6.68 -17.42
N PRO A 84 12.10 -7.91 -17.69
CA PRO A 84 11.71 -9.09 -16.92
C PRO A 84 12.02 -8.99 -15.42
N ALA A 85 13.12 -8.34 -15.03
CA ALA A 85 13.53 -8.23 -13.63
C ALA A 85 12.57 -7.34 -12.82
N VAL A 86 12.06 -6.28 -13.42
CA VAL A 86 11.03 -5.42 -12.83
C VAL A 86 9.69 -6.14 -12.79
N ILE A 87 9.31 -6.79 -13.89
CA ILE A 87 8.04 -7.54 -14.00
C ILE A 87 7.93 -8.63 -12.94
N ASP A 88 8.97 -9.38 -12.66
CA ASP A 88 8.92 -10.48 -11.69
C ASP A 88 8.65 -9.96 -10.27
N VAL A 89 9.27 -8.83 -9.90
CA VAL A 89 8.98 -8.16 -8.62
C VAL A 89 7.52 -7.68 -8.56
N LEU A 90 7.02 -7.05 -9.62
CA LEU A 90 5.65 -6.54 -9.68
C LEU A 90 4.61 -7.67 -9.63
N LYS A 91 4.85 -8.79 -10.33
CA LYS A 91 4.00 -9.99 -10.27
C LYS A 91 3.93 -10.57 -8.86
N TYR A 92 5.08 -10.65 -8.19
CA TYR A 92 5.10 -11.09 -6.80
C TYR A 92 4.28 -10.17 -5.89
N LEU A 93 4.47 -8.85 -6.00
CA LEU A 93 3.70 -7.87 -5.21
C LEU A 93 2.20 -7.98 -5.50
N ARG A 94 1.80 -8.04 -6.77
CA ARG A 94 0.40 -8.25 -7.15
C ARG A 94 -0.21 -9.50 -6.49
N ALA A 95 0.52 -10.60 -6.45
CA ALA A 95 0.06 -11.83 -5.80
C ALA A 95 -0.08 -11.66 -4.27
N ARG A 96 0.78 -10.84 -3.66
CA ARG A 96 0.69 -10.51 -2.23
C ARG A 96 -0.59 -9.74 -1.89
N GLU A 97 -1.06 -8.85 -2.76
CA GLU A 97 -2.29 -8.08 -2.53
C GLU A 97 -3.54 -8.96 -2.42
N ILE A 98 -3.56 -10.11 -3.11
CA ILE A 98 -4.65 -11.09 -2.97
C ILE A 98 -4.67 -11.68 -1.56
N VAL A 99 -3.50 -12.01 -1.00
CA VAL A 99 -3.37 -12.55 0.36
C VAL A 99 -3.73 -11.49 1.41
N HIS A 100 -3.30 -10.24 1.22
CA HIS A 100 -3.64 -9.14 2.11
C HIS A 100 -5.14 -8.88 2.12
N PHE A 101 -5.76 -8.79 0.96
CA PHE A 101 -7.21 -8.63 0.82
C PHE A 101 -7.99 -9.72 1.59
N GLN A 102 -7.58 -10.98 1.44
CA GLN A 102 -8.19 -12.09 2.18
C GLN A 102 -8.06 -11.91 3.69
N ARG A 103 -6.87 -11.56 4.19
CA ARG A 103 -6.61 -11.37 5.62
C ARG A 103 -7.41 -10.20 6.21
N PHE A 104 -7.50 -9.08 5.51
CA PHE A 104 -8.34 -7.96 5.94
C PHE A 104 -9.83 -8.33 5.93
N GLY A 105 -10.29 -9.11 4.95
CA GLY A 105 -11.65 -9.63 4.91
C GLY A 105 -11.98 -10.56 6.08
N GLU A 106 -11.07 -11.45 6.43
CA GLU A 106 -11.19 -12.33 7.61
C GLU A 106 -11.21 -11.50 8.91
N ALA A 107 -10.32 -10.52 9.03
CA ALA A 107 -10.29 -9.62 10.18
C ALA A 107 -11.59 -8.82 10.33
N LEU A 108 -12.12 -8.29 9.23
CA LEU A 108 -13.39 -7.56 9.22
C LEU A 108 -14.55 -8.42 9.73
N ARG A 109 -14.65 -9.66 9.24
CA ARG A 109 -15.68 -10.61 9.71
C ARG A 109 -15.52 -10.89 11.19
N ASN A 110 -14.31 -11.19 11.67
CA ASN A 110 -14.04 -11.45 13.08
C ASN A 110 -14.43 -10.26 13.99
N VAL A 111 -14.20 -9.03 13.55
CA VAL A 111 -14.62 -7.82 14.28
C VAL A 111 -16.13 -7.71 14.32
N GLN A 112 -16.82 -7.95 13.19
CA GLN A 112 -18.27 -7.91 13.12
C GLN A 112 -18.92 -8.96 14.03
N ASP A 113 -18.40 -10.19 14.02
CA ASP A 113 -18.89 -11.29 14.88
C ASP A 113 -18.74 -10.92 16.37
N LYS A 114 -17.58 -10.40 16.79
CA LYS A 114 -17.37 -9.96 18.17
C LYS A 114 -18.28 -8.79 18.59
N ILE A 115 -18.57 -7.87 17.68
CA ILE A 115 -19.54 -6.79 17.97
C ILE A 115 -20.94 -7.35 18.12
N ALA A 116 -21.34 -8.32 17.31
CA ALA A 116 -22.64 -8.99 17.41
C ALA A 116 -22.79 -9.74 18.75
N GLU A 117 -21.74 -10.50 19.15
CA GLU A 117 -21.70 -11.17 20.46
C GLU A 117 -21.92 -10.17 21.63
N ARG A 118 -21.20 -9.04 21.62
CA ARG A 118 -21.36 -8.01 22.66
C ARG A 118 -22.77 -7.43 22.71
N ARG A 119 -23.44 -7.26 21.56
CA ARG A 119 -24.83 -6.78 21.51
C ARG A 119 -25.80 -7.77 22.12
N CYS A 120 -25.59 -9.08 21.96
CA CYS A 120 -26.39 -10.11 22.59
C CYS A 120 -26.28 -10.03 24.13
N TYR A 121 -25.08 -9.87 24.65
CA TYR A 121 -24.88 -9.70 26.12
C TYR A 121 -25.58 -8.45 26.67
N LEU A 122 -25.52 -7.32 25.97
CA LEU A 122 -26.15 -6.08 26.40
C LEU A 122 -27.68 -6.12 26.35
N LYS A 123 -28.27 -6.99 25.53
CA LYS A 123 -29.73 -7.21 25.46
C LYS A 123 -30.24 -8.31 26.41
N GLY A 124 -29.36 -8.96 27.17
CA GLY A 124 -29.73 -10.07 28.06
C GLY A 124 -30.11 -11.36 27.32
N GLU A 125 -29.84 -11.46 26.05
CA GLU A 125 -30.02 -12.68 25.26
C GLU A 125 -28.86 -13.62 25.55
N SER A 126 -29.13 -14.76 26.19
CA SER A 126 -28.14 -15.83 26.37
C SER A 126 -27.91 -16.50 25.00
N ILE A 127 -26.67 -16.57 24.59
CA ILE A 127 -26.29 -17.39 23.43
C ILE A 127 -26.51 -18.84 23.88
N GLN A 128 -27.55 -19.48 23.36
CA GLN A 128 -27.67 -20.93 23.51
C GLN A 128 -26.62 -21.54 22.55
N SER A 129 -25.63 -22.17 23.15
CA SER A 129 -24.57 -22.95 22.48
C SER A 129 -25.15 -24.16 21.77
#